data_8e8ef4f64ebf0d574743acbdd2abaf43
#
_entry.id   8e8ef4f64ebf0d574743acbdd2abaf43
#
_cell.length_a   1.000
_cell.length_b   1.000
_cell.length_c   1.000
_cell.angle_alpha   90.00
_cell.angle_beta   90.00
_cell.angle_gamma   90.00
#
_symmetry.space_group_name_H-M   'P 1'
#
loop_
_entity.id
_entity.type
_entity.pdbx_description
1 polymer ?
#
loop_
_entity_poly.entity_id
_entity_poly.type
_entity_poly.pdbx_seq_one_letter_code
_entity_poly.pdbx_strand_id
1 'polypeptide(L)'
;DEAQFFTPEQIDQLRDIVDDEDIPVLCFGLRTDFQTHFFPGARRLMELADSITEIKTVCACGRKATVNARIDGAGHIITEGDQVVLGGTGAYIAMCHRCWQNKIREQENQLFIF
;
A
#
# COMPACT_ATOMS: atom_id res chain seq x y z
N ASP A 1 2.87 -5.85 -12.93
CA ASP A 1 2.20 -4.79 -12.21
C ASP A 1 1.22 -5.34 -11.18
N GLU A 2 0.88 -4.55 -10.16
CA GLU A 2 -0.01 -4.96 -9.08
C GLU A 2 0.49 -6.21 -8.33
N ALA A 3 1.79 -6.33 -8.17
CA ALA A 3 2.43 -7.53 -7.64
C ALA A 3 2.11 -7.78 -6.16
N GLN A 4 1.63 -6.78 -5.44
CA GLN A 4 1.19 -6.92 -4.04
C GLN A 4 0.02 -7.89 -3.88
N PHE A 5 -0.74 -8.13 -4.95
CA PHE A 5 -1.89 -9.04 -4.93
C PHE A 5 -1.52 -10.50 -5.18
N PHE A 6 -0.28 -10.78 -5.53
CA PHE A 6 0.19 -12.16 -5.60
C PHE A 6 0.29 -12.77 -4.21
N THR A 7 0.09 -14.08 -4.14
CA THR A 7 0.36 -14.81 -2.91
C THR A 7 1.88 -14.97 -2.73
N PRO A 8 2.36 -15.20 -1.50
CA PRO A 8 3.78 -15.49 -1.28
C PRO A 8 4.28 -16.67 -2.13
N GLU A 9 3.45 -17.68 -2.33
CA GLU A 9 3.78 -18.87 -3.15
C GLU A 9 3.98 -18.50 -4.62
N GLN A 10 3.15 -17.59 -5.14
CA GLN A 10 3.31 -17.07 -6.50
C GLN A 10 4.61 -16.26 -6.65
N ILE A 11 4.97 -15.51 -5.64
CA ILE A 11 6.25 -14.78 -5.62
C ILE A 11 7.42 -15.77 -5.62
N ASP A 12 7.33 -16.85 -4.86
CA ASP A 12 8.34 -17.91 -4.87
C ASP A 12 8.51 -18.50 -6.27
N GLN A 13 7.41 -18.72 -7.01
CA GLN A 13 7.45 -19.20 -8.38
C GLN A 13 8.16 -18.22 -9.33
N LEU A 14 7.93 -16.91 -9.14
CA LEU A 14 8.64 -15.89 -9.92
C LEU A 14 10.15 -15.91 -9.63
N ARG A 15 10.52 -16.13 -8.38
CA ARG A 15 11.94 -16.27 -8.01
C ARG A 15 12.58 -17.47 -8.69
N ASP A 16 11.88 -18.59 -8.74
CA ASP A 16 12.35 -19.80 -9.42
C ASP A 16 12.60 -19.56 -10.92
N ILE A 17 11.74 -18.76 -11.56
CA ILE A 17 11.91 -18.38 -12.98
C ILE A 17 13.20 -17.61 -13.17
N VAL A 18 13.51 -16.67 -12.30
CA VAL A 18 14.75 -15.90 -12.36
C VAL A 18 15.96 -16.81 -12.19
N ASP A 19 15.92 -17.70 -11.21
CA ASP A 19 17.05 -18.55 -10.86
C ASP A 19 17.28 -19.68 -11.87
N ASP A 20 16.21 -20.33 -12.32
CA ASP A 20 16.29 -21.54 -13.12
C ASP A 20 16.31 -21.27 -14.63
N GLU A 21 15.58 -20.24 -15.07
CA GLU A 21 15.42 -19.92 -16.48
C GLU A 21 16.25 -18.70 -16.91
N ASP A 22 16.91 -18.05 -15.98
CA ASP A 22 17.71 -16.84 -16.23
C ASP A 22 16.93 -15.73 -16.94
N ILE A 23 15.65 -15.59 -16.57
CA ILE A 23 14.75 -14.57 -17.10
C ILE A 23 14.56 -13.49 -16.05
N PRO A 24 14.90 -12.22 -16.34
CA PRO A 24 14.64 -11.15 -15.38
C PRO A 24 13.15 -10.93 -15.18
N VAL A 25 12.74 -10.75 -13.92
CA VAL A 25 11.37 -10.46 -13.55
C VAL A 25 11.32 -9.10 -12.85
N LEU A 26 10.49 -8.21 -13.36
CA LEU A 26 10.26 -6.88 -12.79
C LEU A 26 8.87 -6.83 -12.18
N CYS A 27 8.80 -6.54 -10.89
CA CYS A 27 7.55 -6.45 -10.17
C CYS A 27 7.30 -5.02 -9.73
N PHE A 28 6.11 -4.50 -10.05
CA PHE A 28 5.66 -3.18 -9.64
C PHE A 28 4.43 -3.35 -8.74
N GLY A 29 4.38 -2.62 -7.66
CA GLY A 29 3.26 -2.73 -6.76
C GLY A 29 3.40 -1.87 -5.51
N LEU A 30 2.42 -2.00 -4.63
CA LEU A 30 2.35 -1.30 -3.36
C LEU A 30 2.98 -2.16 -2.27
N ARG A 31 3.68 -1.50 -1.35
CA ARG A 31 4.27 -2.16 -0.19
C ARG A 31 3.22 -2.48 0.86
N THR A 32 2.42 -1.48 1.23
CA THR A 32 1.48 -1.57 2.33
C THR A 32 0.07 -1.16 1.91
N ASP A 33 -0.90 -1.65 2.67
CA ASP A 33 -2.31 -1.36 2.47
C ASP A 33 -2.72 -0.02 3.14
N PHE A 34 -4.03 0.26 3.14
CA PHE A 34 -4.58 1.50 3.69
C PHE A 34 -4.42 1.61 5.21
N GLN A 35 -4.11 0.51 5.89
CA GLN A 35 -3.85 0.47 7.34
C GLN A 35 -2.36 0.49 7.67
N THR A 36 -1.50 0.69 6.65
CA THR A 36 -0.03 0.66 6.77
C THR A 36 0.56 -0.72 7.07
N HIS A 37 -0.20 -1.78 6.81
CA HIS A 37 0.26 -3.15 6.97
C HIS A 37 0.73 -3.72 5.62
N PHE A 38 1.73 -4.58 5.65
CA PHE A 38 2.21 -5.24 4.43
C PHE A 38 1.10 -6.02 3.74
N PHE A 39 1.06 -5.94 2.42
CA PHE A 39 0.45 -7.01 1.62
C PHE A 39 1.36 -8.24 1.73
N PRO A 40 0.80 -9.45 1.89
CA PRO A 40 1.62 -10.66 1.98
C PRO A 40 2.57 -10.85 0.80
N GLY A 41 2.10 -10.58 -0.42
CA GLY A 41 2.94 -10.65 -1.63
C GLY A 41 4.06 -9.63 -1.64
N ALA A 42 3.79 -8.39 -1.20
CA ALA A 42 4.79 -7.34 -1.11
C ALA A 42 5.88 -7.69 -0.09
N ARG A 43 5.50 -8.27 1.05
CA ARG A 43 6.45 -8.72 2.05
C ARG A 43 7.39 -9.78 1.48
N ARG A 44 6.82 -10.77 0.77
CA ARG A 44 7.63 -11.84 0.19
C ARG A 44 8.56 -11.31 -0.91
N LEU A 45 8.08 -10.37 -1.72
CA LEU A 45 8.92 -9.68 -2.70
C LEU A 45 10.13 -9.01 -2.05
N MET A 46 9.93 -8.30 -0.96
CA MET A 46 11.00 -7.65 -0.22
C MET A 46 12.02 -8.64 0.34
N GLU A 47 11.57 -9.81 0.72
CA GLU A 47 12.45 -10.88 1.22
C GLU A 47 13.33 -11.47 0.13
N LEU A 48 12.82 -11.56 -1.12
CA LEU A 48 13.45 -12.31 -2.20
C LEU A 48 14.12 -11.43 -3.27
N ALA A 49 13.81 -10.16 -3.35
CA ALA A 49 14.28 -9.31 -4.44
C ALA A 49 15.79 -9.09 -4.41
N ASP A 50 16.43 -9.16 -5.57
CA ASP A 50 17.83 -8.81 -5.72
C ASP A 50 18.04 -7.30 -5.67
N SER A 51 17.03 -6.52 -6.12
CA SER A 51 17.08 -5.07 -6.17
C SER A 51 15.70 -4.50 -5.86
N ILE A 52 15.66 -3.47 -5.02
CA ILE A 52 14.42 -2.81 -4.62
C ILE A 52 14.60 -1.32 -4.90
N THR A 53 13.69 -0.78 -5.72
CA THR A 53 13.68 0.65 -6.04
C THR A 53 12.34 1.23 -5.61
N GLU A 54 12.39 2.33 -4.89
CA GLU A 54 11.20 3.06 -4.48
C GLU A 54 10.83 4.11 -5.52
N ILE A 55 9.57 4.07 -5.97
CA ILE A 55 9.00 5.12 -6.81
C ILE A 55 8.42 6.16 -5.85
N LYS A 56 9.08 7.31 -5.75
CA LYS A 56 8.72 8.35 -4.79
C LYS A 56 7.47 9.10 -5.21
N THR A 57 6.57 9.31 -4.27
CA THR A 57 5.36 10.12 -4.42
C THR A 57 5.35 11.19 -3.33
N VAL A 58 4.79 12.35 -3.63
CA VAL A 58 4.79 13.50 -2.71
C VAL A 58 3.41 13.68 -2.12
N CYS A 59 3.34 13.82 -0.80
CA CYS A 59 2.13 14.21 -0.09
C CYS A 59 1.77 15.68 -0.41
N ALA A 60 0.49 16.03 -0.27
CA ALA A 60 0.05 17.41 -0.45
C ALA A 60 0.79 18.42 0.45
N CYS A 61 1.32 17.97 1.59
CA CYS A 61 2.11 18.83 2.49
C CYS A 61 3.58 19.01 2.02
N GLY A 62 4.00 18.35 0.95
CA GLY A 62 5.36 18.42 0.42
C GLY A 62 6.30 17.33 0.91
N ARG A 63 5.90 16.53 1.92
CA ARG A 63 6.70 15.41 2.39
C ARG A 63 6.49 14.19 1.51
N LYS A 64 7.41 13.22 1.62
CA LYS A 64 7.31 11.95 0.94
C LYS A 64 6.04 11.22 1.39
N ALA A 65 5.23 10.80 0.43
CA ALA A 65 4.03 9.99 0.70
C ALA A 65 4.44 8.53 0.87
N THR A 66 3.99 7.91 1.97
CA THR A 66 4.27 6.51 2.28
C THR A 66 3.01 5.72 2.59
N VAL A 67 1.87 6.38 2.72
CA VAL A 67 0.59 5.76 3.05
C VAL A 67 -0.36 5.86 1.86
N ASN A 68 -0.98 4.74 1.49
CA ASN A 68 -2.09 4.72 0.55
C ASN A 68 -3.39 4.81 1.33
N ALA A 69 -3.77 6.02 1.69
CA ALA A 69 -4.99 6.25 2.45
C ALA A 69 -6.22 5.93 1.63
N ARG A 70 -7.15 5.17 2.23
CA ARG A 70 -8.47 4.92 1.65
C ARG A 70 -9.43 5.96 2.23
N ILE A 71 -10.17 6.63 1.36
CA ILE A 71 -11.13 7.65 1.78
C ILE A 71 -12.53 7.30 1.31
N ASP A 72 -13.53 7.72 2.08
CA ASP A 72 -14.94 7.57 1.72
C ASP A 72 -15.43 8.77 0.89
N GLY A 73 -16.72 8.77 0.51
CA GLY A 73 -17.31 9.83 -0.30
C GLY A 73 -17.36 11.19 0.39
N ALA A 74 -17.19 11.25 1.72
CA ALA A 74 -17.15 12.48 2.49
C ALA A 74 -15.71 12.97 2.75
N GLY A 75 -14.71 12.24 2.26
CA GLY A 75 -13.31 12.60 2.44
C GLY A 75 -12.70 12.15 3.76
N HIS A 76 -13.40 11.30 4.52
CA HIS A 76 -12.86 10.74 5.77
C HIS A 76 -11.93 9.58 5.49
N ILE A 77 -10.87 9.45 6.30
CA ILE A 77 -9.95 8.32 6.25
C ILE A 77 -10.67 7.06 6.77
N ILE A 78 -10.64 6.01 5.97
CA ILE A 78 -11.16 4.68 6.35
C ILE A 78 -10.05 3.94 7.07
N THR A 79 -10.31 3.50 8.31
CA THR A 79 -9.32 2.81 9.15
C THR A 79 -9.64 1.32 9.34
N GLU A 80 -10.82 0.89 8.94
CA GLU A 80 -11.30 -0.49 9.09
C GLU A 80 -11.77 -1.01 7.73
N GLY A 81 -11.67 -2.31 7.52
CA GLY A 81 -12.15 -2.97 6.31
C GLY A 81 -11.16 -3.96 5.75
N ASP A 82 -11.56 -4.61 4.67
CA ASP A 82 -10.75 -5.61 3.99
C ASP A 82 -9.54 -4.96 3.31
N GLN A 83 -8.43 -5.69 3.29
CA GLN A 83 -7.20 -5.24 2.64
C GLN A 83 -7.42 -4.96 1.16
N VAL A 84 -8.19 -5.82 0.49
CA VAL A 84 -8.53 -5.70 -0.92
C VAL A 84 -10.02 -5.51 -1.07
N VAL A 85 -10.43 -4.42 -1.72
CA VAL A 85 -11.84 -4.16 -2.04
C VAL A 85 -11.96 -4.12 -3.57
N LEU A 86 -12.70 -5.08 -4.11
CA LEU A 86 -12.96 -5.18 -5.56
C LEU A 86 -14.21 -4.39 -5.91
N GLY A 87 -14.11 -3.53 -6.92
CA GLY A 87 -15.25 -2.75 -7.42
C GLY A 87 -15.78 -1.73 -6.44
N GLY A 88 -15.01 -1.36 -5.44
CA GLY A 88 -15.42 -0.39 -4.44
C GLY A 88 -15.53 1.03 -4.99
N THR A 89 -16.38 1.83 -4.35
CA THR A 89 -16.53 3.26 -4.63
C THR A 89 -15.48 4.10 -3.93
N GLY A 90 -14.58 3.48 -3.17
CA GLY A 90 -13.54 4.16 -2.41
C GLY A 90 -12.47 4.76 -3.31
N ALA A 91 -12.00 5.93 -2.93
CA ALA A 91 -10.84 6.55 -3.54
C ALA A 91 -9.61 6.32 -2.66
N TYR A 92 -8.42 6.39 -3.29
CA TYR A 92 -7.15 6.31 -2.58
C TYR A 92 -6.38 7.59 -2.80
N ILE A 93 -5.67 8.02 -1.76
CA ILE A 93 -4.82 9.20 -1.82
C ILE A 93 -3.48 8.90 -1.17
N ALA A 94 -2.41 9.30 -1.83
CA ALA A 94 -1.06 9.15 -1.28
C ALA A 94 -0.81 10.24 -0.24
N MET A 95 -0.45 9.84 0.97
CA MET A 95 -0.21 10.75 2.09
C MET A 95 1.08 10.38 2.82
N CYS A 96 1.73 11.37 3.42
CA CYS A 96 2.76 11.07 4.41
C CYS A 96 2.09 10.56 5.69
N HIS A 97 2.84 9.80 6.49
CA HIS A 97 2.30 9.20 7.71
C HIS A 97 1.75 10.24 8.68
N ARG A 98 2.42 11.38 8.81
CA ARG A 98 1.99 12.45 9.72
C ARG A 98 0.63 13.03 9.33
N CYS A 99 0.42 13.36 8.05
CA CYS A 99 -0.86 13.88 7.58
C CYS A 99 -1.99 12.87 7.76
N TRP A 100 -1.71 11.61 7.46
CA TRP A 100 -2.64 10.51 7.64
C TRP A 100 -3.05 10.38 9.13
N GLN A 101 -2.09 10.35 10.02
CA GLN A 101 -2.32 10.23 11.45
C GLN A 101 -3.08 11.44 12.00
N ASN A 102 -2.72 12.65 11.60
CA ASN A 102 -3.39 13.86 12.05
C ASN A 102 -4.85 13.89 11.59
N LYS A 103 -5.12 13.47 10.36
CA LYS A 103 -6.48 13.45 9.84
C LYS A 103 -7.36 12.45 10.59
N ILE A 104 -6.82 11.29 10.93
CA ILE A 104 -7.54 10.30 11.75
C ILE A 104 -7.87 10.89 13.12
N ARG A 105 -6.92 11.56 13.77
CA ARG A 105 -7.14 12.21 15.08
C ARG A 105 -8.19 13.30 15.01
N GLU A 106 -8.20 14.09 13.95
CA GLU A 106 -9.23 15.11 13.74
C GLU A 106 -10.61 14.48 13.62
N GLN A 107 -10.73 13.39 12.87
CA GLN A 107 -11.99 12.67 12.72
C GLN A 107 -12.50 12.13 14.06
N GLU A 108 -11.64 11.55 14.88
CA GLU A 108 -11.97 11.04 16.21
C GLU A 108 -12.43 12.18 17.13
N ASN A 109 -11.74 13.32 17.10
CA ASN A 109 -12.10 14.48 17.92
C ASN A 109 -13.46 15.05 17.53
N GLN A 110 -13.80 15.04 16.24
CA GLN A 110 -15.11 15.53 15.77
C GLN A 110 -16.27 14.71 16.31
N LEU A 111 -16.04 13.43 16.64
CA LEU A 111 -17.07 12.57 17.21
C LEU A 111 -17.44 12.96 18.65
N PHE A 112 -16.63 13.76 19.31
CA PHE A 112 -16.83 14.16 20.71
C PHE A 112 -17.25 15.62 20.89
N ILE A 113 -17.44 16.36 19.80
CA ILE A 113 -17.90 17.76 19.84
C ILE A 113 -19.41 17.80 19.62
N PHE A 114 -20.13 17.51 20.66
CA PHE A 114 -21.58 17.68 20.67
C PHE A 114 -22.03 18.40 21.92
#